data_87ad058c40c2441fcf8553fc34490fc7
#
_entry.id   87ad058c40c2441fcf8553fc34490fc7
#
_cell.length_a   1.000
_cell.length_b   1.000
_cell.length_c   1.000
_cell.angle_alpha   90.00
_cell.angle_beta   90.00
_cell.angle_gamma   90.00
#
_symmetry.space_group_name_H-M   'P 1'
#
loop_
_entity.id
_entity.type
_entity.pdbx_description
1 polymer ?
#
loop_
_entity_poly.entity_id
_entity_poly.type
_entity_poly.pdbx_seq_one_letter_code
_entity_poly.pdbx_strand_id
1 'polypeptide(L)'
;VHLRPLKTEENLDIDFLARQTPGFSGADIANVCNEAALIAARADKKTVTKEDFMAAVDRIIGGLEKKTKVMTQEEKRTIALHEAGHATISWNLQYANPLVKVTIVPRGRALGAAWYMPEERQITTREQMLDEMCATLGGRAAEEVFTGHISSGAMNDLERVTKQAYSMIAYMGMSDKLPNLCYYNNEEYNFTKPYSEDTAREIDAEVRRMINEQYE
;
A
#
# COMPACT_ATOMS: atom_id res chain seq x y z
N VAL A 1 -22.59 14.25 9.37
CA VAL A 1 -23.48 13.52 10.28
C VAL A 1 -22.68 13.08 11.50
N HIS A 2 -21.60 12.30 11.37
CA HIS A 2 -20.86 11.68 12.47
C HIS A 2 -20.06 12.65 13.34
N LEU A 3 -19.76 13.87 12.87
CA LEU A 3 -19.14 14.93 13.67
C LEU A 3 -20.09 15.65 14.62
N ARG A 4 -21.42 15.58 14.37
CA ARG A 4 -22.42 16.34 15.17
C ARG A 4 -22.36 16.10 16.69
N PRO A 5 -22.14 14.86 17.16
CA PRO A 5 -22.06 14.60 18.61
C PRO A 5 -20.72 15.00 19.23
N LEU A 6 -19.73 15.37 18.43
CA LEU A 6 -18.38 15.68 18.92
C LEU A 6 -18.20 17.18 19.15
N LYS A 7 -17.51 17.52 20.22
CA LYS A 7 -17.01 18.87 20.44
C LYS A 7 -15.67 19.01 19.73
N THR A 8 -15.67 19.60 18.54
CA THR A 8 -14.47 19.79 17.72
C THR A 8 -13.87 21.18 17.94
N GLU A 9 -12.64 21.40 17.51
CA GLU A 9 -12.06 22.72 17.38
C GLU A 9 -12.86 23.62 16.42
N GLU A 10 -12.80 24.93 16.58
CA GLU A 10 -13.67 25.88 15.87
C GLU A 10 -13.46 25.88 14.34
N ASN A 11 -12.23 25.63 13.89
CA ASN A 11 -11.85 25.70 12.47
C ASN A 11 -11.46 24.32 11.91
N LEU A 12 -12.13 23.26 12.31
CA LEU A 12 -11.85 21.93 11.80
C LEU A 12 -12.10 21.86 10.29
N ASP A 13 -11.04 21.57 9.52
CA ASP A 13 -11.11 21.43 8.06
C ASP A 13 -11.73 20.06 7.69
N ILE A 14 -13.07 20.08 7.51
CA ILE A 14 -13.85 18.87 7.19
C ILE A 14 -13.50 18.37 5.79
N ASP A 15 -13.23 19.24 4.83
CA ASP A 15 -12.89 18.87 3.46
C ASP A 15 -11.52 18.18 3.42
N PHE A 16 -10.58 18.64 4.24
CA PHE A 16 -9.30 17.96 4.41
C PHE A 16 -9.51 16.55 4.99
N LEU A 17 -10.31 16.40 6.05
CA LEU A 17 -10.58 15.08 6.66
C LEU A 17 -11.27 14.13 5.67
N ALA A 18 -12.20 14.62 4.85
CA ALA A 18 -12.84 13.84 3.80
C ALA A 18 -11.81 13.32 2.78
N ARG A 19 -10.86 14.14 2.39
CA ARG A 19 -9.76 13.73 1.50
C ARG A 19 -8.80 12.73 2.12
N GLN A 20 -8.74 12.61 3.45
CA GLN A 20 -7.90 11.63 4.17
C GLN A 20 -8.57 10.27 4.35
N THR A 21 -9.83 10.12 3.97
CA THR A 21 -10.62 8.90 4.15
C THR A 21 -11.26 8.41 2.84
N PRO A 22 -10.49 8.31 1.73
CA PRO A 22 -11.03 7.82 0.46
C PRO A 22 -11.49 6.38 0.60
N GLY A 23 -12.63 6.04 0.00
CA GLY A 23 -13.20 4.69 0.02
C GLY A 23 -13.79 4.24 1.37
N PHE A 24 -13.79 5.10 2.40
CA PHE A 24 -14.39 4.75 3.69
C PHE A 24 -15.91 4.76 3.59
N SER A 25 -16.54 3.72 4.15
CA SER A 25 -17.98 3.67 4.34
C SER A 25 -18.43 4.63 5.46
N GLY A 26 -19.74 4.89 5.55
CA GLY A 26 -20.28 5.66 6.67
C GLY A 26 -19.96 5.06 8.05
N ALA A 27 -19.87 3.72 8.13
CA ALA A 27 -19.45 3.02 9.36
C ALA A 27 -17.97 3.27 9.70
N ASP A 28 -17.10 3.28 8.70
CA ASP A 28 -15.68 3.60 8.90
C ASP A 28 -15.48 5.04 9.35
N ILE A 29 -16.20 5.99 8.76
CA ILE A 29 -16.19 7.39 9.18
C ILE A 29 -16.70 7.55 10.61
N ALA A 30 -17.77 6.84 10.98
CA ALA A 30 -18.26 6.83 12.36
C ALA A 30 -17.18 6.30 13.33
N ASN A 31 -16.46 5.24 12.94
CA ASN A 31 -15.37 4.68 13.72
C ASN A 31 -14.19 5.65 13.86
N VAL A 32 -13.82 6.36 12.78
CA VAL A 32 -12.80 7.44 12.83
C VAL A 32 -13.20 8.52 13.84
N CYS A 33 -14.45 8.98 13.78
CA CYS A 33 -14.97 9.99 14.70
C CYS A 33 -14.92 9.53 16.17
N ASN A 34 -15.34 8.29 16.42
CA ASN A 34 -15.29 7.70 17.77
C ASN A 34 -13.85 7.54 18.28
N GLU A 35 -12.95 7.03 17.44
CA GLU A 35 -11.55 6.85 17.81
C GLU A 35 -10.85 8.18 18.06
N ALA A 36 -11.12 9.21 17.25
CA ALA A 36 -10.58 10.57 17.47
C ALA A 36 -11.03 11.15 18.82
N ALA A 37 -12.31 10.95 19.19
CA ALA A 37 -12.81 11.36 20.48
C ALA A 37 -12.12 10.63 21.64
N LEU A 38 -11.86 9.32 21.48
CA LEU A 38 -11.13 8.53 22.48
C LEU A 38 -9.67 8.98 22.61
N ILE A 39 -9.02 9.34 21.50
CA ILE A 39 -7.64 9.89 21.51
C ILE A 39 -7.61 11.22 22.25
N ALA A 40 -8.52 12.14 21.93
CA ALA A 40 -8.64 13.43 22.62
C ALA A 40 -8.92 13.27 24.13
N ALA A 41 -9.83 12.37 24.48
CA ALA A 41 -10.17 12.08 25.89
C ALA A 41 -8.98 11.52 26.68
N ARG A 42 -8.18 10.63 26.09
CA ARG A 42 -6.95 10.10 26.73
C ARG A 42 -5.88 11.16 26.93
N ALA A 43 -5.91 12.23 26.13
CA ALA A 43 -5.01 13.38 26.26
C ALA A 43 -5.61 14.52 27.09
N ASP A 44 -6.72 14.29 27.81
CA ASP A 44 -7.45 15.26 28.63
C ASP A 44 -7.84 16.55 27.86
N LYS A 45 -8.03 16.44 26.54
CA LYS A 45 -8.45 17.55 25.69
C LYS A 45 -9.96 17.81 25.84
N LYS A 46 -10.37 19.07 25.74
CA LYS A 46 -11.76 19.50 25.80
C LYS A 46 -12.46 19.44 24.43
N THR A 47 -11.69 19.43 23.38
CA THR A 47 -12.15 19.40 21.97
C THR A 47 -11.31 18.41 21.18
N VAL A 48 -11.92 17.82 20.17
CA VAL A 48 -11.23 16.94 19.21
C VAL A 48 -10.60 17.80 18.13
N THR A 49 -9.30 17.65 17.92
CA THR A 49 -8.52 18.44 16.96
C THR A 49 -8.26 17.66 15.68
N LYS A 50 -7.78 18.35 14.64
CA LYS A 50 -7.36 17.75 13.38
C LYS A 50 -6.33 16.64 13.60
N GLU A 51 -5.39 16.83 14.52
CA GLU A 51 -4.34 15.83 14.84
C GLU A 51 -4.95 14.56 15.44
N ASP A 52 -6.01 14.69 16.24
CA ASP A 52 -6.70 13.53 16.82
C ASP A 52 -7.41 12.71 15.73
N PHE A 53 -8.02 13.37 14.76
CA PHE A 53 -8.62 12.71 13.59
C PHE A 53 -7.55 12.01 12.74
N MET A 54 -6.42 12.67 12.47
CA MET A 54 -5.31 12.05 11.73
C MET A 54 -4.75 10.82 12.45
N ALA A 55 -4.57 10.91 13.78
CA ALA A 55 -4.14 9.77 14.58
C ALA A 55 -5.18 8.63 14.58
N ALA A 56 -6.49 8.96 14.54
CA ALA A 56 -7.55 7.98 14.43
C ALA A 56 -7.54 7.26 13.07
N VAL A 57 -7.39 7.99 11.98
CA VAL A 57 -7.24 7.43 10.63
C VAL A 57 -6.04 6.49 10.59
N ASP A 58 -4.89 6.93 11.10
CA ASP A 58 -3.68 6.13 11.20
C ASP A 58 -3.89 4.82 11.95
N ARG A 59 -4.63 4.89 13.06
CA ARG A 59 -4.90 3.72 13.89
C ARG A 59 -5.86 2.74 13.23
N ILE A 60 -6.85 3.23 12.49
CA ILE A 60 -7.84 2.40 11.82
C ILE A 60 -7.21 1.68 10.63
N ILE A 61 -6.42 2.38 9.83
CA ILE A 61 -5.78 1.79 8.65
C ILE A 61 -4.55 0.95 9.03
N GLY A 62 -3.64 1.52 9.84
CA GLY A 62 -2.35 0.91 10.18
C GLY A 62 -2.34 0.05 11.44
N GLY A 63 -3.41 0.09 12.25
CA GLY A 63 -3.48 -0.57 13.54
C GLY A 63 -2.79 0.21 14.67
N LEU A 64 -2.67 -0.44 15.83
CA LEU A 64 -2.05 0.16 17.02
C LEU A 64 -0.56 0.41 16.81
N GLU A 65 -0.11 1.59 17.22
CA GLU A 65 1.32 1.92 17.31
C GLU A 65 2.03 1.02 18.32
N LYS A 66 3.17 0.46 17.94
CA LYS A 66 4.02 -0.36 18.82
C LYS A 66 5.05 0.50 19.54
N LYS A 67 4.63 1.21 20.56
CA LYS A 67 5.48 2.12 21.33
C LYS A 67 6.68 1.43 22.04
N THR A 68 6.58 0.13 22.28
CA THR A 68 7.61 -0.67 22.97
C THR A 68 8.62 -1.30 22.04
N LYS A 69 8.46 -1.16 20.69
CA LYS A 69 9.40 -1.75 19.74
C LYS A 69 10.70 -0.94 19.76
N VAL A 70 11.75 -1.53 20.31
CA VAL A 70 13.10 -0.97 20.24
C VAL A 70 13.69 -1.34 18.88
N MET A 71 14.00 -0.33 18.08
CA MET A 71 14.71 -0.46 16.79
C MET A 71 16.06 0.23 16.92
N THR A 72 17.09 -0.35 16.33
CA THR A 72 18.39 0.31 16.22
C THR A 72 18.32 1.53 15.29
N GLN A 73 19.28 2.42 15.37
CA GLN A 73 19.34 3.57 14.46
C GLN A 73 19.55 3.14 13.01
N GLU A 74 20.29 2.06 12.79
CA GLU A 74 20.52 1.46 11.48
C GLU A 74 19.23 0.89 10.88
N GLU A 75 18.46 0.12 11.66
CA GLU A 75 17.14 -0.37 11.23
C GLU A 75 16.19 0.78 10.89
N LYS A 76 16.14 1.84 11.72
CA LYS A 76 15.32 3.01 11.43
C LYS A 76 15.72 3.70 10.14
N ARG A 77 17.03 3.80 9.87
CA ARG A 77 17.55 4.38 8.63
C ARG A 77 17.16 3.53 7.42
N THR A 78 17.34 2.22 7.51
CA THR A 78 16.97 1.29 6.43
C THR A 78 15.48 1.36 6.12
N ILE A 79 14.62 1.35 7.15
CA ILE A 79 13.17 1.50 6.98
C ILE A 79 12.83 2.85 6.35
N ALA A 80 13.46 3.94 6.81
CA ALA A 80 13.22 5.26 6.25
C ALA A 80 13.60 5.37 4.78
N LEU A 81 14.71 4.76 4.36
CA LEU A 81 15.14 4.67 2.97
C LEU A 81 14.16 3.83 2.14
N HIS A 82 13.71 2.70 2.66
CA HIS A 82 12.73 1.83 2.03
C HIS A 82 11.42 2.58 1.75
N GLU A 83 10.82 3.20 2.76
CA GLU A 83 9.57 3.95 2.60
C GLU A 83 9.75 5.20 1.71
N ALA A 84 10.91 5.86 1.79
CA ALA A 84 11.25 6.97 0.90
C ALA A 84 11.39 6.50 -0.56
N GLY A 85 11.88 5.29 -0.78
CA GLY A 85 11.95 4.66 -2.10
C GLY A 85 10.57 4.52 -2.73
N HIS A 86 9.62 3.91 -2.02
CA HIS A 86 8.22 3.83 -2.47
C HIS A 86 7.66 5.22 -2.81
N ALA A 87 7.87 6.18 -1.91
CA ALA A 87 7.37 7.54 -2.08
C ALA A 87 7.98 8.23 -3.31
N THR A 88 9.29 8.13 -3.48
CA THR A 88 10.01 8.80 -4.57
C THR A 88 9.60 8.24 -5.93
N ILE A 89 9.52 6.92 -6.06
CA ILE A 89 9.10 6.28 -7.30
C ILE A 89 7.65 6.64 -7.61
N SER A 90 6.74 6.49 -6.67
CA SER A 90 5.32 6.86 -6.86
C SER A 90 5.13 8.32 -7.27
N TRP A 91 5.93 9.23 -6.70
CA TRP A 91 5.83 10.66 -7.02
C TRP A 91 6.23 10.99 -8.46
N ASN A 92 7.13 10.21 -9.04
CA ASN A 92 7.66 10.44 -10.38
C ASN A 92 6.92 9.66 -11.49
N LEU A 93 6.11 8.67 -11.14
CA LEU A 93 5.36 7.87 -12.11
C LEU A 93 4.03 8.51 -12.46
N GLN A 94 3.67 8.43 -13.74
CA GLN A 94 2.48 9.10 -14.28
C GLN A 94 1.17 8.49 -13.76
N TYR A 95 1.14 7.17 -13.58
CA TYR A 95 -0.08 6.42 -13.29
C TYR A 95 -0.09 5.82 -11.87
N ALA A 96 0.96 6.06 -11.08
CA ALA A 96 0.98 5.64 -9.69
C ALA A 96 -0.07 6.41 -8.87
N ASN A 97 -0.59 5.75 -7.84
CA ASN A 97 -1.55 6.38 -6.94
C ASN A 97 -0.89 7.56 -6.19
N PRO A 98 -1.60 8.70 -6.03
CA PRO A 98 -1.09 9.85 -5.31
C PRO A 98 -0.65 9.49 -3.88
N LEU A 99 0.57 9.88 -3.53
CA LEU A 99 1.11 9.68 -2.20
C LEU A 99 0.46 10.65 -1.21
N VAL A 100 -0.05 10.12 -0.09
CA VAL A 100 -0.64 10.91 1.00
C VAL A 100 0.39 11.22 2.06
N LYS A 101 1.10 10.18 2.53
CA LYS A 101 2.16 10.34 3.54
C LYS A 101 3.07 9.13 3.61
N VAL A 102 4.23 9.34 4.22
CA VAL A 102 5.21 8.31 4.56
C VAL A 102 5.46 8.33 6.06
N THR A 103 5.64 7.18 6.67
CA THR A 103 5.91 7.05 8.10
C THR A 103 6.83 5.86 8.39
N ILE A 104 7.69 6.01 9.38
CA ILE A 104 8.48 4.92 9.98
C ILE A 104 7.97 4.53 11.36
N VAL A 105 6.76 4.97 11.72
CA VAL A 105 6.12 4.58 12.97
C VAL A 105 5.59 3.16 12.84
N PRO A 106 6.08 2.19 13.63
CA PRO A 106 5.66 0.80 13.52
C PRO A 106 4.22 0.62 13.99
N ARG A 107 3.38 0.06 13.11
CA ARG A 107 1.97 -0.24 13.39
C ARG A 107 1.62 -1.64 12.93
N GLY A 108 0.81 -2.37 13.71
CA GLY A 108 0.41 -3.72 13.33
C GLY A 108 1.62 -4.62 13.02
N ARG A 109 1.76 -5.12 11.80
CA ARG A 109 2.91 -5.90 11.34
C ARG A 109 3.94 -5.05 10.60
N ALA A 110 3.60 -3.84 10.18
CA ALA A 110 4.47 -2.96 9.41
C ALA A 110 5.47 -2.22 10.32
N LEU A 111 6.66 -1.99 9.82
CA LEU A 111 7.74 -1.20 10.45
C LEU A 111 7.69 0.27 10.03
N GLY A 112 7.19 0.52 8.83
CA GLY A 112 6.90 1.79 8.20
C GLY A 112 5.73 1.63 7.25
N ALA A 113 5.31 2.68 6.58
CA ALA A 113 4.31 2.63 5.51
C ALA A 113 4.37 3.89 4.64
N ALA A 114 4.23 3.69 3.33
CA ALA A 114 3.85 4.73 2.38
C ALA A 114 2.34 4.59 2.11
N TRP A 115 1.61 5.68 2.28
CA TRP A 115 0.15 5.69 2.16
C TRP A 115 -0.25 6.43 0.90
N TYR A 116 -1.14 5.81 0.15
CA TYR A 116 -1.61 6.30 -1.14
C TYR A 116 -3.10 6.59 -1.09
N MET A 117 -3.55 7.48 -1.96
CA MET A 117 -4.96 7.73 -2.22
C MET A 117 -5.34 6.99 -3.51
N PRO A 118 -5.92 5.77 -3.41
CA PRO A 118 -6.33 5.06 -4.61
C PRO A 118 -7.45 5.85 -5.30
N GLU A 119 -7.31 6.02 -6.61
CA GLU A 119 -8.42 6.53 -7.42
C GLU A 119 -9.48 5.43 -7.57
N GLU A 120 -10.75 5.80 -7.48
CA GLU A 120 -11.87 4.87 -7.78
C GLU A 120 -11.86 4.55 -9.27
N ARG A 121 -11.23 3.43 -9.64
CA ARG A 121 -11.16 2.93 -11.01
C ARG A 121 -11.89 1.62 -11.13
N GLN A 122 -12.75 1.51 -12.17
CA GLN A 122 -13.42 0.26 -12.53
C GLN A 122 -12.56 -0.60 -13.46
N ILE A 123 -11.64 0.03 -14.18
CA ILE A 123 -10.76 -0.60 -15.16
C ILE A 123 -9.34 -0.06 -14.94
N THR A 124 -8.35 -0.96 -14.94
CA THR A 124 -6.94 -0.61 -14.80
C THR A 124 -6.18 -1.04 -16.05
N THR A 125 -5.38 -0.14 -16.63
CA THR A 125 -4.56 -0.45 -17.81
C THR A 125 -3.27 -1.17 -17.41
N ARG A 126 -2.60 -1.77 -18.41
CA ARG A 126 -1.30 -2.42 -18.22
C ARG A 126 -0.26 -1.43 -17.64
N GLU A 127 -0.20 -0.23 -18.18
CA GLU A 127 0.74 0.82 -17.77
C GLU A 127 0.51 1.23 -16.31
N GLN A 128 -0.75 1.35 -15.90
CA GLN A 128 -1.10 1.65 -14.51
C GLN A 128 -0.64 0.54 -13.55
N MET A 129 -0.82 -0.72 -13.95
CA MET A 129 -0.36 -1.86 -13.16
C MET A 129 1.16 -1.96 -13.09
N LEU A 130 1.86 -1.62 -14.19
CA LEU A 130 3.32 -1.58 -14.21
C LEU A 130 3.87 -0.45 -13.32
N ASP A 131 3.29 0.74 -13.37
CA ASP A 131 3.67 1.85 -12.48
C ASP A 131 3.45 1.50 -11.01
N GLU A 132 2.35 0.82 -10.68
CA GLU A 132 2.09 0.34 -9.31
C GLU A 132 3.14 -0.70 -8.87
N MET A 133 3.53 -1.59 -9.78
CA MET A 133 4.57 -2.59 -9.53
C MET A 133 5.93 -1.92 -9.30
N CYS A 134 6.31 -0.97 -10.17
CA CYS A 134 7.54 -0.18 -10.05
C CYS A 134 7.58 0.58 -8.71
N ALA A 135 6.50 1.26 -8.35
CA ALA A 135 6.37 1.95 -7.07
C ALA A 135 6.51 0.99 -5.87
N THR A 136 5.95 -0.21 -5.98
CA THR A 136 6.06 -1.25 -4.94
C THR A 136 7.49 -1.78 -4.82
N LEU A 137 8.25 -1.86 -5.90
CA LEU A 137 9.66 -2.28 -5.87
C LEU A 137 10.61 -1.19 -5.36
N GLY A 138 10.17 0.08 -5.36
CA GLY A 138 10.98 1.24 -4.98
C GLY A 138 11.62 1.15 -3.60
N GLY A 139 10.95 0.53 -2.63
CA GLY A 139 11.51 0.32 -1.29
C GLY A 139 12.77 -0.54 -1.31
N ARG A 140 12.71 -1.70 -1.98
CA ARG A 140 13.87 -2.59 -2.15
C ARG A 140 14.99 -1.95 -2.96
N ALA A 141 14.64 -1.25 -4.03
CA ALA A 141 15.62 -0.55 -4.85
C ALA A 141 16.37 0.54 -4.06
N ALA A 142 15.66 1.29 -3.21
CA ALA A 142 16.30 2.29 -2.35
C ALA A 142 17.23 1.66 -1.31
N GLU A 143 16.86 0.53 -0.71
CA GLU A 143 17.79 -0.20 0.17
C GLU A 143 19.09 -0.54 -0.57
N GLU A 144 19.01 -1.15 -1.75
CA GLU A 144 20.17 -1.56 -2.54
C GLU A 144 21.04 -0.38 -2.93
N VAL A 145 20.45 0.70 -3.48
CA VAL A 145 21.17 1.89 -3.95
C VAL A 145 21.88 2.62 -2.81
N PHE A 146 21.23 2.80 -1.66
CA PHE A 146 21.77 3.65 -0.59
C PHE A 146 22.54 2.90 0.50
N THR A 147 22.33 1.60 0.63
CA THR A 147 23.02 0.80 1.65
C THR A 147 23.95 -0.26 1.06
N GLY A 148 23.82 -0.57 -0.24
CA GLY A 148 24.51 -1.68 -0.89
C GLY A 148 23.99 -3.07 -0.47
N HIS A 149 22.91 -3.12 0.29
CA HIS A 149 22.34 -4.35 0.83
C HIS A 149 20.83 -4.39 0.61
N ILE A 150 20.29 -5.61 0.53
CA ILE A 150 18.86 -5.88 0.48
C ILE A 150 18.44 -6.55 1.77
N SER A 151 17.26 -6.22 2.28
CA SER A 151 16.75 -6.77 3.53
C SER A 151 15.51 -7.64 3.34
N SER A 152 15.12 -8.32 4.40
CA SER A 152 13.86 -9.06 4.45
C SER A 152 12.62 -8.15 4.55
N GLY A 153 12.81 -6.84 4.69
CA GLY A 153 11.73 -5.85 4.80
C GLY A 153 10.81 -5.83 3.59
N ALA A 154 11.38 -6.04 2.41
CA ALA A 154 10.65 -6.05 1.14
C ALA A 154 9.86 -7.35 0.85
N MET A 155 9.75 -8.29 1.80
CA MET A 155 9.08 -9.58 1.56
C MET A 155 7.63 -9.40 1.08
N ASN A 156 6.85 -8.54 1.73
CA ASN A 156 5.45 -8.30 1.37
C ASN A 156 5.33 -7.62 0.00
N ASP A 157 6.24 -6.71 -0.33
CA ASP A 157 6.27 -6.03 -1.63
C ASP A 157 6.57 -7.00 -2.75
N LEU A 158 7.56 -7.87 -2.56
CA LEU A 158 7.88 -8.93 -3.52
C LEU A 158 6.74 -9.93 -3.70
N GLU A 159 6.05 -10.32 -2.61
CA GLU A 159 4.87 -11.18 -2.70
C GLU A 159 3.76 -10.52 -3.51
N ARG A 160 3.48 -9.25 -3.24
CA ARG A 160 2.45 -8.45 -3.94
C ARG A 160 2.77 -8.32 -5.42
N VAL A 161 4.00 -7.91 -5.75
CA VAL A 161 4.48 -7.75 -7.13
C VAL A 161 4.43 -9.07 -7.89
N THR A 162 4.85 -10.17 -7.25
CA THR A 162 4.81 -11.50 -7.86
C THR A 162 3.38 -11.92 -8.19
N LYS A 163 2.45 -11.79 -7.24
CA LYS A 163 1.03 -12.10 -7.46
C LYS A 163 0.43 -11.24 -8.57
N GLN A 164 0.76 -9.96 -8.61
CA GLN A 164 0.30 -9.03 -9.63
C GLN A 164 0.81 -9.42 -11.02
N ALA A 165 2.10 -9.73 -11.16
CA ALA A 165 2.69 -10.16 -12.43
C ALA A 165 2.07 -11.46 -12.95
N TYR A 166 1.88 -12.48 -12.08
CA TYR A 166 1.15 -13.69 -12.45
C TYR A 166 -0.28 -13.39 -12.90
N SER A 167 -0.98 -12.51 -12.20
CA SER A 167 -2.35 -12.11 -12.57
C SER A 167 -2.40 -11.42 -13.94
N MET A 168 -1.48 -10.49 -14.21
CA MET A 168 -1.38 -9.77 -15.46
C MET A 168 -1.12 -10.73 -16.64
N ILE A 169 -0.24 -11.70 -16.45
CA ILE A 169 0.18 -12.62 -17.53
C ILE A 169 -0.83 -13.75 -17.69
N ALA A 170 -1.16 -14.47 -16.60
CA ALA A 170 -1.95 -15.69 -16.68
C ALA A 170 -3.46 -15.44 -16.77
N TYR A 171 -3.98 -14.35 -16.20
CA TYR A 171 -5.42 -14.11 -16.13
C TYR A 171 -5.90 -12.97 -17.03
N MET A 172 -5.09 -11.92 -17.18
CA MET A 172 -5.48 -10.71 -17.92
C MET A 172 -4.92 -10.68 -19.36
N GLY A 173 -4.04 -11.64 -19.74
CA GLY A 173 -3.44 -11.69 -21.06
C GLY A 173 -2.62 -10.45 -21.44
N MET A 174 -1.99 -9.79 -20.43
CA MET A 174 -1.24 -8.56 -20.58
C MET A 174 0.26 -8.78 -20.85
N SER A 175 0.63 -9.95 -21.41
CA SER A 175 1.99 -10.26 -21.83
C SER A 175 2.11 -10.18 -23.35
N ASP A 176 3.27 -9.72 -23.85
CA ASP A 176 3.55 -9.67 -25.27
C ASP A 176 3.79 -11.08 -25.87
N LYS A 177 4.21 -12.06 -25.05
CA LYS A 177 4.43 -13.44 -25.48
C LYS A 177 3.20 -14.33 -25.31
N LEU A 178 2.35 -14.02 -24.36
CA LEU A 178 1.11 -14.76 -24.08
C LEU A 178 -0.09 -13.80 -24.16
N PRO A 179 -0.31 -13.12 -25.29
CA PRO A 179 -1.35 -12.11 -25.41
C PRO A 179 -2.74 -12.75 -25.54
N ASN A 180 -3.75 -12.05 -24.98
CA ASN A 180 -5.16 -12.39 -25.18
C ASN A 180 -5.58 -13.79 -24.67
N LEU A 181 -4.81 -14.38 -23.78
CA LEU A 181 -5.12 -15.66 -23.15
C LEU A 181 -5.47 -15.45 -21.67
N CYS A 182 -6.46 -16.19 -21.21
CA CYS A 182 -6.86 -16.25 -19.82
C CYS A 182 -6.83 -17.69 -19.34
N TYR A 183 -5.91 -18.00 -18.46
CA TYR A 183 -5.75 -19.33 -17.87
C TYR A 183 -6.46 -19.44 -16.52
N TYR A 184 -7.64 -18.82 -16.41
CA TYR A 184 -8.43 -18.86 -15.20
C TYR A 184 -9.08 -20.22 -15.01
N ASN A 185 -8.87 -20.83 -13.82
CA ASN A 185 -9.54 -22.04 -13.43
C ASN A 185 -10.63 -21.71 -12.40
N ASN A 186 -11.88 -21.83 -12.79
CA ASN A 186 -13.05 -21.49 -11.98
C ASN A 186 -13.47 -22.61 -11.00
N GLU A 187 -12.78 -23.75 -11.02
CA GLU A 187 -13.12 -24.89 -10.17
C GLU A 187 -12.31 -24.87 -8.87
N GLU A 188 -12.95 -24.52 -7.78
CA GLU A 188 -12.37 -24.47 -6.40
C GLU A 188 -11.68 -25.77 -5.95
N TYR A 189 -11.90 -26.89 -6.66
CA TYR A 189 -11.38 -28.22 -6.32
C TYR A 189 -10.45 -28.82 -7.37
N ASN A 190 -10.05 -28.08 -8.39
CA ASN A 190 -9.19 -28.61 -9.43
C ASN A 190 -7.72 -28.32 -9.12
N PHE A 191 -6.99 -29.34 -8.65
CA PHE A 191 -5.56 -29.27 -8.34
C PHE A 191 -4.67 -29.26 -9.60
N THR A 192 -5.27 -29.28 -10.80
CA THR A 192 -4.52 -29.28 -12.07
C THR A 192 -4.48 -27.88 -12.65
N LYS A 193 -3.30 -27.49 -13.13
CA LYS A 193 -3.15 -26.23 -13.89
C LYS A 193 -3.93 -26.32 -15.19
N PRO A 194 -4.60 -25.22 -15.65
CA PRO A 194 -5.36 -25.21 -16.90
C PRO A 194 -4.48 -25.07 -18.15
N TYR A 195 -3.18 -25.34 -18.03
CA TYR A 195 -2.18 -25.22 -19.10
C TYR A 195 -1.06 -26.26 -18.95
N SER A 196 -0.32 -26.48 -20.04
CA SER A 196 0.81 -27.43 -20.08
C SER A 196 2.00 -26.94 -19.25
N GLU A 197 2.93 -27.87 -18.96
CA GLU A 197 4.18 -27.51 -18.28
C GLU A 197 5.06 -26.56 -19.13
N ASP A 198 4.98 -26.60 -20.45
CA ASP A 198 5.69 -25.68 -21.34
C ASP A 198 5.12 -24.26 -21.19
N THR A 199 3.80 -24.12 -21.21
CA THR A 199 3.13 -22.82 -20.94
C THR A 199 3.45 -22.34 -19.51
N ALA A 200 3.53 -23.23 -18.52
CA ALA A 200 3.93 -22.83 -17.17
C ALA A 200 5.33 -22.20 -17.15
N ARG A 201 6.29 -22.81 -17.87
CA ARG A 201 7.66 -22.24 -17.99
C ARG A 201 7.68 -20.88 -18.70
N GLU A 202 6.83 -20.71 -19.73
CA GLU A 202 6.68 -19.40 -20.41
C GLU A 202 6.09 -18.35 -19.47
N ILE A 203 5.05 -18.67 -18.70
CA ILE A 203 4.47 -17.78 -17.69
C ILE A 203 5.55 -17.38 -16.65
N ASP A 204 6.27 -18.35 -16.11
CA ASP A 204 7.34 -18.08 -15.12
C ASP A 204 8.46 -17.20 -15.70
N ALA A 205 8.83 -17.40 -16.97
CA ALA A 205 9.83 -16.58 -17.63
C ALA A 205 9.34 -15.14 -17.85
N GLU A 206 8.08 -14.95 -18.26
CA GLU A 206 7.49 -13.63 -18.47
C GLU A 206 7.27 -12.88 -17.14
N VAL A 207 6.85 -13.57 -16.08
CA VAL A 207 6.75 -12.99 -14.73
C VAL A 207 8.10 -12.46 -14.28
N ARG A 208 9.14 -13.26 -14.42
CA ARG A 208 10.52 -12.85 -14.06
C ARG A 208 10.99 -11.66 -14.88
N ARG A 209 10.75 -11.68 -16.20
CA ARG A 209 11.11 -10.59 -17.10
C ARG A 209 10.39 -9.29 -16.68
N MET A 210 9.07 -9.34 -16.52
CA MET A 210 8.25 -8.19 -16.16
C MET A 210 8.71 -7.56 -14.84
N ILE A 211 8.95 -8.37 -13.81
CA ILE A 211 9.40 -7.87 -12.50
C ILE A 211 10.79 -7.24 -12.61
N ASN A 212 11.73 -7.86 -13.33
CA ASN A 212 13.09 -7.32 -13.48
C ASN A 212 13.08 -6.00 -14.25
N GLU A 213 12.30 -5.88 -15.32
CA GLU A 213 12.16 -4.63 -16.10
C GLU A 213 11.58 -3.48 -15.27
N GLN A 214 10.74 -3.77 -14.28
CA GLN A 214 10.21 -2.76 -13.38
C GLN A 214 11.17 -2.44 -12.22
N TYR A 215 12.12 -3.32 -11.95
CA TYR A 215 13.13 -3.12 -10.90
C TYR A 215 14.32 -2.29 -11.37
N GLU A 216 14.72 -2.42 -12.67
CA GLU A 216 15.82 -1.66 -13.32
C GLU A 216 15.48 -0.18 -13.52
#